data_b575596a3c6be6396836a01a901dcbd7
#
_entry.id   b575596a3c6be6396836a01a901dcbd7
#
_cell.length_a   1.000
_cell.length_b   1.000
_cell.length_c   1.000
_cell.angle_alpha   90.00
_cell.angle_beta   90.00
_cell.angle_gamma   90.00
#
_symmetry.space_group_name_H-M   'P 1'
#
loop_
_entity.id
_entity.type
_entity.pdbx_description
1 polymer ?
#
loop_
_entity_poly.entity_id
_entity_poly.type
_entity_poly.pdbx_seq_one_letter_code
_entity_poly.pdbx_strand_id
1 'polypeptide(L)'
;MTTANAEITLPRSISEATEYYRAKIAIGTNRTCSCKPNNLNCLSGKDWLKSQIGVWQFFYEGRDIRDKKLHPATFPISLAKKVISVFSHEGELVLDPFVGSGTSLVAAQDLNRNAVGFDLQEKYIDLCVKRLASNNLFNQAQQVAIQDDALHIPNYLEPGSVGLIWTSPPYANLLNRKRKNKSRRERNNEQLHQVEQYSQDPRDLGTMALDEYTSAMGDIFEKLLPLLHPKGHCVINVPDMWWENERITIHVSLINELRQRGYELRNTIIWDRTNIVNNIGIFGYPSNYITMGTTFEYLLDFWRPPEA
;
A
#
# COMPACT_ATOMS: atom_id res chain seq x y z
N MET A 1 4.40 39.96 -23.69
CA MET A 1 3.43 38.84 -23.58
C MET A 1 3.29 38.57 -22.11
N THR A 2 2.25 39.09 -21.51
CA THR A 2 1.94 38.98 -20.09
C THR A 2 1.28 37.62 -19.85
N THR A 3 1.94 36.74 -19.12
CA THR A 3 1.37 35.49 -18.61
C THR A 3 0.35 35.87 -17.53
N ALA A 4 -0.92 35.68 -17.84
CA ALA A 4 -2.00 35.80 -16.85
C ALA A 4 -1.81 34.72 -15.78
N ASN A 5 -1.46 35.11 -14.56
CA ASN A 5 -1.60 34.26 -13.38
C ASN A 5 -3.09 34.00 -13.18
N ALA A 6 -3.55 32.81 -13.48
CA ALA A 6 -4.88 32.38 -13.09
C ALA A 6 -4.90 32.29 -11.55
N GLU A 7 -5.60 33.18 -10.90
CA GLU A 7 -5.91 33.12 -9.48
C GLU A 7 -6.70 31.82 -9.22
N ILE A 8 -6.09 30.92 -8.45
CA ILE A 8 -6.72 29.67 -8.03
C ILE A 8 -7.74 30.02 -6.94
N THR A 9 -9.01 30.12 -7.32
CA THR A 9 -10.10 30.30 -6.37
C THR A 9 -10.35 28.99 -5.63
N LEU A 10 -10.19 28.99 -4.32
CA LEU A 10 -10.50 27.82 -3.48
C LEU A 10 -12.03 27.55 -3.46
N PRO A 11 -12.44 26.27 -3.47
CA PRO A 11 -13.86 25.90 -3.51
C PRO A 11 -14.62 26.35 -2.24
N ARG A 12 -15.87 26.80 -2.43
CA ARG A 12 -16.71 27.35 -1.37
C ARG A 12 -17.68 26.35 -0.74
N SER A 13 -17.81 25.16 -1.33
CA SER A 13 -18.67 24.08 -0.85
C SER A 13 -18.02 22.71 -1.04
N ILE A 14 -18.53 21.69 -0.35
CA ILE A 14 -18.04 20.31 -0.50
C ILE A 14 -18.23 19.80 -1.94
N SER A 15 -19.33 20.16 -2.61
CA SER A 15 -19.57 19.78 -4.01
C SER A 15 -18.61 20.48 -4.96
N GLU A 16 -18.36 21.78 -4.79
CA GLU A 16 -17.36 22.52 -5.56
C GLU A 16 -15.93 22.02 -5.29
N ALA A 17 -15.64 21.65 -4.03
CA ALA A 17 -14.37 21.03 -3.67
C ALA A 17 -14.17 19.70 -4.40
N THR A 18 -15.18 18.85 -4.44
CA THR A 18 -15.13 17.56 -5.13
C THR A 18 -14.87 17.75 -6.64
N GLU A 19 -15.58 18.65 -7.30
CA GLU A 19 -15.38 18.94 -8.72
C GLU A 19 -14.00 19.55 -8.99
N TYR A 20 -13.56 20.48 -8.13
CA TYR A 20 -12.24 21.09 -8.21
C TYR A 20 -11.11 20.06 -8.05
N TYR A 21 -11.22 19.13 -7.12
CA TYR A 21 -10.21 18.07 -6.91
C TYR A 21 -10.24 17.07 -8.05
N ARG A 22 -11.39 16.62 -8.53
CA ARG A 22 -11.52 15.74 -9.70
C ARG A 22 -10.94 16.39 -10.97
N ALA A 23 -11.16 17.67 -11.18
CA ALA A 23 -10.53 18.39 -12.29
C ALA A 23 -8.99 18.45 -12.19
N LYS A 24 -8.44 18.41 -10.96
CA LYS A 24 -6.98 18.35 -10.75
C LYS A 24 -6.36 16.99 -11.02
N ILE A 25 -7.11 15.91 -10.85
CA ILE A 25 -6.63 14.55 -11.10
C ILE A 25 -7.15 14.09 -12.47
N ALA A 26 -6.68 14.74 -13.53
CA ALA A 26 -6.87 14.24 -14.89
C ALA A 26 -5.96 13.04 -15.12
N ILE A 27 -6.30 11.90 -14.52
CA ILE A 27 -5.55 10.65 -14.63
C ILE A 27 -6.33 9.64 -15.49
N GLY A 28 -5.64 8.94 -16.37
CA GLY A 28 -6.24 7.87 -17.18
C GLY A 28 -6.65 6.68 -16.30
N THR A 29 -7.82 6.11 -16.57
CA THR A 29 -8.37 4.97 -15.82
C THR A 29 -8.58 3.74 -16.68
N ASN A 30 -8.50 3.89 -18.00
CA ASN A 30 -8.75 2.82 -18.95
C ASN A 30 -7.47 2.10 -19.35
N ARG A 31 -7.56 0.79 -19.48
CA ARG A 31 -6.45 -0.01 -20.01
C ARG A 31 -6.06 0.42 -21.42
N THR A 32 -4.76 0.44 -21.68
CA THR A 32 -4.17 0.81 -22.97
C THR A 32 -3.62 -0.38 -23.74
N CYS A 33 -3.58 -1.55 -23.11
CA CYS A 33 -3.07 -2.77 -23.72
C CYS A 33 -4.03 -3.34 -24.78
N SER A 34 -3.47 -4.09 -25.74
CA SER A 34 -4.19 -4.83 -26.76
C SER A 34 -4.48 -6.29 -26.36
N CYS A 35 -4.50 -6.60 -25.09
CA CYS A 35 -4.74 -7.95 -24.59
C CYS A 35 -6.10 -8.47 -25.03
N LYS A 36 -6.14 -9.75 -25.46
CA LYS A 36 -7.42 -10.42 -25.74
C LYS A 36 -8.27 -10.49 -24.45
N PRO A 37 -9.60 -10.55 -24.56
CA PRO A 37 -10.48 -10.63 -23.38
C PRO A 37 -10.17 -11.76 -22.41
N ASN A 38 -9.51 -12.82 -22.87
CA ASN A 38 -9.17 -14.01 -22.08
C ASN A 38 -7.74 -13.97 -21.52
N ASN A 39 -6.96 -12.94 -21.79
CA ASN A 39 -5.63 -12.80 -21.21
C ASN A 39 -5.74 -12.25 -19.78
N LEU A 40 -4.97 -12.85 -18.89
CA LEU A 40 -4.87 -12.36 -17.51
C LEU A 40 -3.91 -11.20 -17.46
N ASN A 41 -4.42 -9.99 -17.30
CA ASN A 41 -3.69 -8.79 -16.88
C ASN A 41 -2.35 -8.53 -17.62
N CYS A 42 -2.30 -8.68 -18.93
CA CYS A 42 -1.11 -8.56 -19.78
C CYS A 42 -0.05 -9.65 -19.57
N LEU A 43 -0.30 -10.66 -18.75
CA LEU A 43 0.63 -11.76 -18.52
C LEU A 43 0.58 -12.79 -19.66
N SER A 44 1.75 -13.32 -20.05
CA SER A 44 1.80 -14.52 -20.85
C SER A 44 1.25 -15.73 -20.06
N GLY A 45 0.77 -16.77 -20.75
CA GLY A 45 0.31 -18.00 -20.07
C GLY A 45 1.39 -18.61 -19.18
N LYS A 46 2.67 -18.51 -19.58
CA LYS A 46 3.81 -18.99 -18.80
C LYS A 46 4.03 -18.15 -17.52
N ASP A 47 3.89 -16.83 -17.62
CA ASP A 47 4.07 -15.93 -16.47
C ASP A 47 2.90 -16.05 -15.51
N TRP A 48 1.69 -16.28 -16.04
CA TRP A 48 0.53 -16.59 -15.23
C TRP A 48 0.72 -17.89 -14.43
N LEU A 49 1.14 -18.98 -15.06
CA LEU A 49 1.39 -20.25 -14.38
C LEU A 49 2.39 -20.09 -13.22
N LYS A 50 3.47 -19.33 -13.42
CA LYS A 50 4.43 -19.02 -12.37
C LYS A 50 3.84 -18.15 -11.25
N SER A 51 2.84 -17.35 -11.57
CA SER A 51 2.22 -16.41 -10.62
C SER A 51 1.17 -17.07 -9.72
N GLN A 52 0.68 -18.25 -10.08
CA GLN A 52 -0.31 -19.00 -9.29
C GLN A 52 0.23 -19.60 -7.98
N ILE A 53 1.56 -19.62 -7.81
CA ILE A 53 2.18 -20.11 -6.57
C ILE A 53 1.88 -19.09 -5.47
N GLY A 54 1.25 -19.52 -4.38
CA GLY A 54 0.82 -18.65 -3.28
C GLY A 54 1.91 -18.29 -2.26
N VAL A 55 3.18 -18.58 -2.53
CA VAL A 55 4.33 -18.19 -1.70
C VAL A 55 5.35 -17.48 -2.57
N TRP A 56 5.63 -16.22 -2.23
CA TRP A 56 6.50 -15.36 -3.01
C TRP A 56 7.71 -14.91 -2.20
N GLN A 57 8.88 -14.85 -2.83
CA GLN A 57 10.12 -14.29 -2.25
C GLN A 57 10.65 -13.16 -3.13
N PHE A 58 11.13 -12.10 -2.50
CA PHE A 58 11.70 -10.94 -3.18
C PHE A 58 12.98 -10.48 -2.50
N PHE A 59 13.85 -9.81 -3.27
CA PHE A 59 15.04 -9.15 -2.76
C PHE A 59 14.88 -7.64 -2.87
N TYR A 60 15.55 -6.91 -1.98
CA TYR A 60 15.69 -5.47 -2.11
C TYR A 60 16.68 -5.16 -3.24
N GLU A 61 16.26 -4.34 -4.19
CA GLU A 61 17.10 -3.81 -5.24
C GLU A 61 17.92 -2.62 -4.73
N GLY A 62 18.94 -2.17 -5.53
CA GLY A 62 19.76 -1.01 -5.15
C GLY A 62 18.94 0.26 -4.90
N ARG A 63 17.85 0.44 -5.64
CA ARG A 63 16.89 1.55 -5.45
C ARG A 63 16.21 1.48 -4.08
N ASP A 64 15.74 0.30 -3.68
CA ASP A 64 15.08 0.09 -2.40
C ASP A 64 16.01 0.40 -1.22
N ILE A 65 17.28 -0.03 -1.31
CA ILE A 65 18.27 0.16 -0.25
C ILE A 65 18.59 1.64 -0.03
N ARG A 66 18.72 2.41 -1.12
CA ARG A 66 18.94 3.84 -1.08
C ARG A 66 17.79 4.56 -0.35
N ASP A 67 16.56 4.18 -0.67
CA ASP A 67 15.36 4.87 -0.21
C ASP A 67 14.91 4.40 1.18
N LYS A 68 15.34 3.19 1.60
CA LYS A 68 15.03 2.62 2.94
C LYS A 68 15.51 3.46 4.12
N LYS A 69 16.55 4.27 3.91
CA LYS A 69 17.04 5.21 4.95
C LYS A 69 16.08 6.37 5.20
N LEU A 70 15.20 6.66 4.26
CA LEU A 70 14.28 7.81 4.30
C LEU A 70 12.88 7.44 4.82
N HIS A 71 12.52 6.16 4.78
CA HIS A 71 11.24 5.65 5.27
C HIS A 71 11.42 4.30 5.98
N PRO A 72 10.94 4.14 7.22
CA PRO A 72 11.24 2.96 8.06
C PRO A 72 10.56 1.68 7.60
N ALA A 73 9.43 1.76 6.91
CA ALA A 73 8.59 0.63 6.53
C ALA A 73 8.39 0.58 5.00
N THR A 74 9.42 0.12 4.28
CA THR A 74 9.34 -0.05 2.82
C THR A 74 9.37 -1.54 2.48
N PHE A 75 8.50 -1.94 1.57
CA PHE A 75 8.58 -3.24 0.90
C PHE A 75 9.39 -3.14 -0.42
N PRO A 76 9.91 -4.25 -0.96
CA PRO A 76 10.67 -4.24 -2.22
C PRO A 76 9.81 -3.76 -3.40
N ILE A 77 10.38 -2.96 -4.30
CA ILE A 77 9.71 -2.56 -5.56
C ILE A 77 9.30 -3.79 -6.37
N SER A 78 10.10 -4.85 -6.35
CA SER A 78 9.80 -6.12 -7.02
C SER A 78 8.53 -6.82 -6.50
N LEU A 79 8.21 -6.69 -5.20
CA LEU A 79 6.92 -7.14 -4.63
C LEU A 79 5.75 -6.35 -5.22
N ALA A 80 5.84 -5.01 -5.20
CA ALA A 80 4.79 -4.16 -5.78
C ALA A 80 4.59 -4.44 -7.27
N LYS A 81 5.68 -4.57 -8.03
CA LYS A 81 5.62 -4.93 -9.45
C LYS A 81 4.90 -6.26 -9.67
N LYS A 82 5.18 -7.26 -8.84
CA LYS A 82 4.52 -8.55 -8.96
C LYS A 82 3.01 -8.44 -8.73
N VAL A 83 2.59 -7.77 -7.65
CA VAL A 83 1.17 -7.56 -7.35
C VAL A 83 0.50 -6.78 -8.50
N ILE A 84 1.06 -5.64 -8.91
CA ILE A 84 0.49 -4.81 -9.97
C ILE A 84 0.39 -5.58 -11.30
N SER A 85 1.41 -6.37 -11.66
CA SER A 85 1.38 -7.18 -12.89
C SER A 85 0.33 -8.29 -12.87
N VAL A 86 0.08 -8.88 -11.69
CA VAL A 86 -0.89 -9.98 -11.55
C VAL A 86 -2.32 -9.47 -11.54
N PHE A 87 -2.57 -8.29 -10.96
CA PHE A 87 -3.91 -7.82 -10.63
C PHE A 87 -4.38 -6.61 -11.46
N SER A 88 -3.58 -6.11 -12.43
CA SER A 88 -3.98 -5.00 -13.29
C SER A 88 -3.48 -5.11 -14.72
N HIS A 89 -4.18 -4.46 -15.66
CA HIS A 89 -3.72 -4.24 -17.03
C HIS A 89 -2.91 -2.93 -17.17
N GLU A 90 -2.11 -2.84 -18.25
CA GLU A 90 -1.45 -1.57 -18.62
C GLU A 90 -2.50 -0.48 -18.88
N GLY A 91 -2.22 0.73 -18.38
CA GLY A 91 -3.09 1.89 -18.45
C GLY A 91 -4.17 1.95 -17.38
N GLU A 92 -4.51 0.84 -16.71
CA GLU A 92 -5.47 0.87 -15.60
C GLU A 92 -4.92 1.67 -14.41
N LEU A 93 -5.84 2.20 -13.61
CA LEU A 93 -5.51 2.98 -12.43
C LEU A 93 -5.25 2.08 -11.22
N VAL A 94 -4.08 2.24 -10.62
CA VAL A 94 -3.70 1.65 -9.33
C VAL A 94 -3.86 2.70 -8.24
N LEU A 95 -4.57 2.37 -7.16
CA LEU A 95 -4.76 3.22 -5.99
C LEU A 95 -3.96 2.68 -4.80
N ASP A 96 -3.18 3.55 -4.16
CA ASP A 96 -2.56 3.28 -2.86
C ASP A 96 -3.05 4.30 -1.82
N PRO A 97 -3.98 3.94 -0.92
CA PRO A 97 -4.51 4.85 0.10
C PRO A 97 -3.51 5.22 1.21
N PHE A 98 -2.34 4.55 1.29
CA PHE A 98 -1.30 4.77 2.30
C PHE A 98 0.08 4.73 1.65
N VAL A 99 0.31 5.65 0.70
CA VAL A 99 1.41 5.57 -0.28
C VAL A 99 2.80 5.69 0.34
N GLY A 100 2.93 6.31 1.51
CA GLY A 100 4.21 6.52 2.17
C GLY A 100 5.27 7.08 1.23
N SER A 101 6.39 6.37 1.09
CA SER A 101 7.48 6.78 0.21
C SER A 101 7.23 6.56 -1.29
N GLY A 102 6.05 6.09 -1.71
CA GLY A 102 5.67 5.94 -3.13
C GLY A 102 6.17 4.68 -3.83
N THR A 103 6.50 3.62 -3.13
CA THR A 103 7.00 2.38 -3.76
C THR A 103 5.98 1.77 -4.73
N SER A 104 4.69 1.82 -4.41
CA SER A 104 3.59 1.39 -5.28
C SER A 104 3.51 2.21 -6.57
N LEU A 105 3.66 3.54 -6.47
CA LEU A 105 3.62 4.44 -7.63
C LEU A 105 4.83 4.24 -8.55
N VAL A 106 6.03 4.09 -7.97
CA VAL A 106 7.25 3.78 -8.73
C VAL A 106 7.10 2.45 -9.47
N ALA A 107 6.54 1.43 -8.81
CA ALA A 107 6.30 0.13 -9.44
C ALA A 107 5.24 0.21 -10.56
N ALA A 108 4.17 0.99 -10.36
CA ALA A 108 3.14 1.22 -11.37
C ALA A 108 3.72 1.96 -12.59
N GLN A 109 4.55 3.00 -12.34
CA GLN A 109 5.26 3.73 -13.37
C GLN A 109 6.12 2.79 -14.23
N ASP A 110 6.96 1.97 -13.61
CA ASP A 110 7.84 1.01 -14.29
C ASP A 110 7.06 0.00 -15.15
N LEU A 111 5.80 -0.24 -14.83
CA LEU A 111 4.92 -1.20 -15.49
C LEU A 111 3.91 -0.54 -16.45
N ASN A 112 3.99 0.74 -16.69
CA ASN A 112 3.07 1.50 -17.54
C ASN A 112 1.60 1.43 -17.07
N ARG A 113 1.40 1.51 -15.73
CA ARG A 113 0.09 1.67 -15.10
C ARG A 113 -0.03 3.10 -14.58
N ASN A 114 -1.22 3.68 -14.70
CA ASN A 114 -1.50 4.93 -14.01
C ASN A 114 -1.63 4.66 -12.49
N ALA A 115 -1.22 5.60 -11.64
CA ALA A 115 -1.38 5.40 -10.22
C ALA A 115 -1.62 6.71 -9.46
N VAL A 116 -2.43 6.59 -8.41
CA VAL A 116 -2.65 7.66 -7.44
C VAL A 116 -2.40 7.13 -6.04
N GLY A 117 -1.71 7.93 -5.23
CA GLY A 117 -1.39 7.58 -3.86
C GLY A 117 -1.71 8.70 -2.90
N PHE A 118 -2.15 8.35 -1.69
CA PHE A 118 -2.50 9.28 -0.63
C PHE A 118 -1.65 9.04 0.62
N ASP A 119 -1.31 10.09 1.32
CA ASP A 119 -0.68 10.04 2.64
C ASP A 119 -1.07 11.28 3.45
N LEU A 120 -1.23 11.15 4.77
CA LEU A 120 -1.51 12.28 5.66
C LEU A 120 -0.32 13.22 5.78
N GLN A 121 0.90 12.74 5.56
CA GLN A 121 2.12 13.47 5.85
C GLN A 121 2.77 14.04 4.59
N GLU A 122 2.87 15.37 4.52
CA GLU A 122 3.52 16.11 3.43
C GLU A 122 4.94 15.59 3.13
N LYS A 123 5.72 15.30 4.17
CA LYS A 123 7.10 14.78 4.00
C LYS A 123 7.18 13.51 3.17
N TYR A 124 6.17 12.63 3.24
CA TYR A 124 6.12 11.40 2.44
C TYR A 124 5.68 11.67 1.01
N ILE A 125 4.75 12.61 0.82
CA ILE A 125 4.37 13.07 -0.51
C ILE A 125 5.57 13.70 -1.24
N ASP A 126 6.34 14.56 -0.58
CA ASP A 126 7.57 15.14 -1.13
C ASP A 126 8.59 14.06 -1.52
N LEU A 127 8.75 13.05 -0.67
CA LEU A 127 9.64 11.93 -0.97
C LEU A 127 9.16 11.14 -2.18
N CYS A 128 7.86 10.87 -2.25
CA CYS A 128 7.22 10.19 -3.36
C CYS A 128 7.47 10.93 -4.68
N VAL A 129 7.20 12.23 -4.72
CA VAL A 129 7.42 13.08 -5.91
C VAL A 129 8.88 13.06 -6.35
N LYS A 130 9.84 13.18 -5.43
CA LYS A 130 11.27 13.08 -5.73
C LYS A 130 11.67 11.73 -6.35
N ARG A 131 11.10 10.63 -5.83
CA ARG A 131 11.35 9.28 -6.37
C ARG A 131 10.78 9.10 -7.77
N LEU A 132 9.59 9.59 -8.02
CA LEU A 132 8.93 9.53 -9.33
C LEU A 132 9.70 10.35 -10.38
N ALA A 133 10.16 11.54 -10.04
CA ALA A 133 10.93 12.40 -10.94
C ALA A 133 12.27 11.79 -11.39
N SER A 134 12.87 10.94 -10.56
CA SER A 134 14.16 10.28 -10.87
C SER A 134 14.01 9.09 -11.83
N ASN A 135 12.81 8.69 -12.18
CA ASN A 135 12.59 7.32 -12.65
C ASN A 135 12.20 7.14 -14.10
N ASN A 136 11.83 8.14 -14.92
CA ASN A 136 11.72 7.90 -16.35
C ASN A 136 11.26 9.09 -17.24
N LEU A 137 12.03 9.39 -18.28
CA LEU A 137 11.69 10.37 -19.32
C LEU A 137 10.78 9.79 -20.44
N PHE A 138 10.54 8.48 -20.46
CA PHE A 138 9.85 7.79 -21.57
C PHE A 138 8.53 7.12 -21.21
N ASN A 139 8.07 7.23 -19.97
CA ASN A 139 6.85 6.59 -19.55
C ASN A 139 5.62 7.47 -19.83
N GLN A 140 4.58 6.89 -20.44
CA GLN A 140 3.31 7.56 -20.73
C GLN A 140 2.32 7.49 -19.53
N ALA A 141 2.59 6.62 -18.56
CA ALA A 141 1.74 6.46 -17.39
C ALA A 141 1.87 7.65 -16.43
N GLN A 142 0.72 8.10 -15.95
CA GLN A 142 0.60 9.22 -15.03
C GLN A 142 0.68 8.74 -13.58
N GLN A 143 1.45 9.46 -12.76
CA GLN A 143 1.59 9.19 -11.34
C GLN A 143 1.25 10.45 -10.54
N VAL A 144 0.35 10.33 -9.57
CA VAL A 144 -0.08 11.45 -8.72
C VAL A 144 0.02 11.07 -7.26
N ALA A 145 0.65 11.90 -6.44
CA ALA A 145 0.71 11.75 -4.99
C ALA A 145 0.01 12.94 -4.33
N ILE A 146 -0.88 12.67 -3.38
CA ILE A 146 -1.78 13.66 -2.78
C ILE A 146 -1.67 13.59 -1.27
N GLN A 147 -1.47 14.75 -0.65
CA GLN A 147 -1.58 14.87 0.80
C GLN A 147 -3.04 15.03 1.19
N ASP A 148 -3.66 13.94 1.64
CA ASP A 148 -5.01 13.98 2.23
C ASP A 148 -5.29 12.70 3.01
N ASP A 149 -6.40 12.70 3.74
CA ASP A 149 -6.94 11.55 4.46
C ASP A 149 -7.55 10.53 3.48
N ALA A 150 -7.26 9.26 3.70
CA ALA A 150 -7.80 8.16 2.89
C ALA A 150 -9.34 8.13 2.86
N LEU A 151 -10.00 8.64 3.90
CA LEU A 151 -11.47 8.82 3.94
C LEU A 151 -12.00 9.78 2.88
N HIS A 152 -11.17 10.66 2.34
CA HIS A 152 -11.54 11.66 1.33
C HIS A 152 -11.29 11.20 -0.11
N ILE A 153 -10.67 10.06 -0.33
CA ILE A 153 -10.35 9.53 -1.67
C ILE A 153 -11.56 9.53 -2.64
N PRO A 154 -12.81 9.23 -2.21
CA PRO A 154 -13.97 9.31 -3.10
C PRO A 154 -14.26 10.71 -3.67
N ASN A 155 -13.69 11.76 -3.07
CA ASN A 155 -13.81 13.12 -3.61
C ASN A 155 -12.93 13.35 -4.86
N TYR A 156 -11.94 12.48 -5.09
CA TYR A 156 -10.94 12.61 -6.15
C TYR A 156 -11.16 11.67 -7.30
N LEU A 157 -11.84 10.55 -7.08
CA LEU A 157 -11.96 9.44 -8.05
C LEU A 157 -13.43 9.08 -8.29
N GLU A 158 -13.74 8.75 -9.54
CA GLU A 158 -15.08 8.30 -9.91
C GLU A 158 -15.31 6.84 -9.49
N PRO A 159 -16.56 6.46 -9.18
CA PRO A 159 -16.93 5.06 -8.99
C PRO A 159 -16.55 4.22 -10.21
N GLY A 160 -16.01 3.02 -9.96
CA GLY A 160 -15.58 2.11 -11.00
C GLY A 160 -14.37 2.59 -11.81
N SER A 161 -13.56 3.52 -11.33
CA SER A 161 -12.37 4.02 -12.04
C SER A 161 -11.08 3.29 -11.68
N VAL A 162 -11.05 2.55 -10.57
CA VAL A 162 -9.85 1.89 -10.04
C VAL A 162 -9.79 0.43 -10.47
N GLY A 163 -8.72 0.02 -11.13
CA GLY A 163 -8.48 -1.37 -11.51
C GLY A 163 -7.94 -2.22 -10.35
N LEU A 164 -7.07 -1.63 -9.55
CA LEU A 164 -6.41 -2.28 -8.41
C LEU A 164 -6.22 -1.32 -7.25
N ILE A 165 -6.61 -1.73 -6.05
CA ILE A 165 -6.09 -1.14 -4.80
C ILE A 165 -4.92 -2.02 -4.34
N TRP A 166 -3.73 -1.43 -4.18
CA TRP A 166 -2.56 -2.10 -3.64
C TRP A 166 -1.92 -1.25 -2.55
N THR A 167 -1.80 -1.80 -1.34
CA THR A 167 -1.28 -1.03 -0.21
C THR A 167 -0.66 -1.89 0.89
N SER A 168 0.16 -1.24 1.71
CA SER A 168 0.66 -1.74 3.00
C SER A 168 0.37 -0.66 4.05
N PRO A 169 -0.75 -0.75 4.76
CA PRO A 169 -1.19 0.29 5.71
C PRO A 169 -0.25 0.37 6.91
N PRO A 170 -0.28 1.45 7.70
CA PRO A 170 0.27 1.44 9.06
C PRO A 170 -0.34 0.30 9.88
N TYR A 171 0.44 -0.29 10.80
CA TYR A 171 0.00 -1.48 11.55
C TYR A 171 -0.40 -1.11 12.98
N ALA A 172 -1.44 -0.33 13.15
CA ALA A 172 -1.87 0.21 14.43
C ALA A 172 -0.68 0.82 15.21
N ASN A 173 -0.81 1.02 16.49
CA ASN A 173 0.26 1.55 17.36
C ASN A 173 1.39 0.51 17.62
N LEU A 174 1.50 -0.54 16.83
CA LEU A 174 2.39 -1.67 17.07
C LEU A 174 3.88 -1.35 16.84
N LEU A 175 4.22 -0.28 16.10
CA LEU A 175 5.59 0.15 15.89
C LEU A 175 6.13 1.08 17.00
N ASN A 176 5.26 1.66 17.82
CA ASN A 176 5.61 2.59 18.92
C ASN A 176 6.22 1.91 20.15
N ARG A 177 6.60 0.66 20.04
CA ARG A 177 7.14 -0.12 21.15
C ARG A 177 8.51 0.37 21.61
N LYS A 178 8.64 0.67 22.89
CA LYS A 178 9.94 0.57 23.59
C LYS A 178 10.36 -0.91 23.55
N ARG A 179 11.30 -1.27 22.68
CA ARG A 179 11.87 -2.63 22.64
C ARG A 179 12.49 -2.94 23.99
N LYS A 180 11.90 -3.82 24.78
CA LYS A 180 12.40 -4.25 26.10
C LYS A 180 13.73 -5.04 26.01
N ASN A 181 14.08 -5.58 24.87
CA ASN A 181 15.32 -6.33 24.68
C ASN A 181 16.38 -5.43 24.03
N LYS A 182 17.16 -4.75 24.86
CA LYS A 182 18.50 -4.28 24.49
C LYS A 182 19.39 -5.51 24.27
N SER A 183 19.46 -6.05 23.05
CA SER A 183 20.61 -6.87 22.69
C SER A 183 21.84 -5.95 22.85
N ARG A 184 22.82 -6.39 23.65
CA ARG A 184 24.02 -5.65 24.09
C ARG A 184 24.98 -5.21 22.98
N ARG A 185 24.65 -5.32 21.72
CA ARG A 185 25.38 -4.74 20.60
C ARG A 185 24.63 -3.48 20.18
N GLU A 186 25.15 -2.34 20.57
CA GLU A 186 24.92 -1.06 19.91
C GLU A 186 25.10 -1.28 18.41
N ARG A 187 24.00 -1.51 17.73
CA ARG A 187 24.02 -1.46 16.28
C ARG A 187 24.14 0.00 15.92
N ASN A 188 25.11 0.33 15.06
CA ASN A 188 25.34 1.64 14.46
C ASN A 188 24.15 2.19 13.63
N ASN A 189 22.94 2.01 14.10
CA ASN A 189 21.71 2.53 13.52
C ASN A 189 21.02 3.43 14.56
N GLU A 190 21.73 4.45 15.04
CA GLU A 190 21.13 5.50 15.87
C GLU A 190 19.91 6.14 15.19
N GLN A 191 19.87 6.16 13.86
CA GLN A 191 18.74 6.67 13.08
C GLN A 191 17.47 5.80 13.18
N LEU A 192 17.57 4.51 13.47
CA LEU A 192 16.41 3.62 13.68
C LEU A 192 15.88 3.66 15.11
N HIS A 193 16.62 4.25 16.04
CA HIS A 193 16.16 4.49 17.42
C HIS A 193 15.34 5.78 17.56
N GLN A 194 15.37 6.63 16.56
CA GLN A 194 14.62 7.88 16.46
C GLN A 194 13.37 7.77 15.55
N VAL A 195 12.92 6.57 15.23
CA VAL A 195 11.60 6.41 14.61
C VAL A 195 10.58 6.69 15.71
N GLU A 196 10.42 7.97 15.97
CA GLU A 196 9.21 8.53 16.55
C GLU A 196 8.02 8.02 15.73
N GLN A 197 6.87 7.90 16.36
CA GLN A 197 5.58 7.58 15.76
C GLN A 197 5.50 8.10 14.33
N TYR A 198 4.87 7.36 13.43
CA TYR A 198 4.65 7.80 12.05
C TYR A 198 4.15 9.25 11.99
N SER A 199 3.29 9.61 12.95
CA SER A 199 2.76 10.95 13.15
C SER A 199 2.19 11.10 14.56
N GLN A 200 1.89 12.35 14.96
CA GLN A 200 1.06 12.65 16.14
C GLN A 200 -0.38 13.00 15.75
N ASP A 201 -0.73 12.88 14.48
CA ASP A 201 -2.08 13.12 14.00
C ASP A 201 -3.02 12.00 14.51
N PRO A 202 -4.10 12.31 15.22
CA PRO A 202 -5.03 11.29 15.72
C PRO A 202 -5.74 10.50 14.63
N ARG A 203 -5.74 10.99 13.38
CA ARG A 203 -6.26 10.28 12.21
C ARG A 203 -5.31 9.22 11.68
N ASP A 204 -4.04 9.25 12.11
CA ASP A 204 -3.04 8.29 11.65
C ASP A 204 -3.31 6.92 12.29
N LEU A 205 -3.63 5.94 11.45
CA LEU A 205 -3.85 4.55 11.84
C LEU A 205 -2.70 3.97 12.68
N GLY A 206 -1.48 4.47 12.48
CA GLY A 206 -0.29 4.09 13.24
C GLY A 206 -0.29 4.55 14.69
N THR A 207 -1.27 5.33 15.15
CA THR A 207 -1.43 5.77 16.54
C THR A 207 -2.56 5.05 17.28
N MET A 208 -3.42 4.35 16.57
CA MET A 208 -4.66 3.75 17.09
C MET A 208 -4.42 2.44 17.83
N ALA A 209 -5.27 2.14 18.82
CA ALA A 209 -5.38 0.80 19.38
C ALA A 209 -5.88 -0.19 18.32
N LEU A 210 -5.67 -1.50 18.55
CA LEU A 210 -5.95 -2.51 17.51
C LEU A 210 -7.41 -2.56 17.06
N ASP A 211 -8.35 -2.49 18.01
CA ASP A 211 -9.79 -2.53 17.69
C ASP A 211 -10.24 -1.28 16.93
N GLU A 212 -9.76 -0.11 17.37
CA GLU A 212 -9.98 1.17 16.71
C GLU A 212 -9.38 1.16 15.29
N TYR A 213 -8.14 0.67 15.15
CA TYR A 213 -7.48 0.48 13.86
C TYR A 213 -8.29 -0.40 12.90
N THR A 214 -8.78 -1.54 13.40
CA THR A 214 -9.53 -2.49 12.57
C THR A 214 -10.83 -1.86 12.05
N SER A 215 -11.57 -1.16 12.93
CA SER A 215 -12.78 -0.42 12.54
C SER A 215 -12.48 0.71 11.56
N ALA A 216 -11.44 1.52 11.82
CA ALA A 216 -11.05 2.61 10.92
C ALA A 216 -10.62 2.10 9.53
N MET A 217 -9.91 0.98 9.47
CA MET A 217 -9.62 0.30 8.20
C MET A 217 -10.91 -0.11 7.49
N GLY A 218 -11.87 -0.69 8.22
CA GLY A 218 -13.19 -1.02 7.69
C GLY A 218 -13.88 0.19 7.06
N ASP A 219 -13.93 1.32 7.77
CA ASP A 219 -14.59 2.55 7.32
C ASP A 219 -13.93 3.15 6.06
N ILE A 220 -12.59 3.11 5.99
CA ILE A 220 -11.84 3.55 4.81
C ILE A 220 -12.17 2.65 3.62
N PHE A 221 -12.00 1.33 3.78
CA PHE A 221 -12.18 0.39 2.67
C PHE A 221 -13.63 0.28 2.20
N GLU A 222 -14.63 0.46 3.07
CA GLU A 222 -16.03 0.58 2.68
C GLU A 222 -16.24 1.71 1.66
N LYS A 223 -15.61 2.87 1.87
CA LYS A 223 -15.65 3.99 0.94
C LYS A 223 -14.87 3.75 -0.35
N LEU A 224 -13.85 2.91 -0.32
CA LEU A 224 -13.03 2.59 -1.48
C LEU A 224 -13.65 1.49 -2.36
N LEU A 225 -14.51 0.63 -1.81
CA LEU A 225 -15.13 -0.47 -2.56
C LEU A 225 -15.85 -0.01 -3.83
N PRO A 226 -16.69 1.06 -3.83
CA PRO A 226 -17.36 1.54 -5.02
C PRO A 226 -16.41 2.07 -6.11
N LEU A 227 -15.17 2.46 -5.74
CA LEU A 227 -14.19 2.97 -6.68
C LEU A 227 -13.56 1.87 -7.54
N LEU A 228 -13.51 0.64 -7.03
CA LEU A 228 -13.01 -0.51 -7.80
C LEU A 228 -13.93 -0.82 -8.98
N HIS A 229 -13.36 -1.26 -10.09
CA HIS A 229 -14.12 -1.93 -11.15
C HIS A 229 -14.92 -3.10 -10.57
N PRO A 230 -16.08 -3.47 -11.15
CA PRO A 230 -16.67 -4.78 -10.86
C PRO A 230 -15.65 -5.89 -11.15
N LYS A 231 -15.43 -6.78 -10.18
CA LYS A 231 -14.35 -7.78 -10.19
C LYS A 231 -12.93 -7.21 -10.08
N GLY A 232 -12.76 -5.92 -9.74
CA GLY A 232 -11.48 -5.32 -9.40
C GLY A 232 -10.95 -5.87 -8.08
N HIS A 233 -9.63 -5.88 -7.92
CA HIS A 233 -8.94 -6.46 -6.78
C HIS A 233 -8.46 -5.39 -5.79
N CYS A 234 -8.45 -5.76 -4.52
CA CYS A 234 -7.86 -5.00 -3.42
C CYS A 234 -6.87 -5.91 -2.69
N VAL A 235 -5.58 -5.63 -2.82
CA VAL A 235 -4.51 -6.42 -2.22
C VAL A 235 -3.88 -5.64 -1.07
N ILE A 236 -3.91 -6.19 0.14
CA ILE A 236 -3.41 -5.53 1.35
C ILE A 236 -2.29 -6.36 1.94
N ASN A 237 -1.11 -5.76 2.10
CA ASN A 237 0.02 -6.39 2.78
C ASN A 237 -0.03 -6.13 4.28
N VAL A 238 -0.07 -7.19 5.09
CA VAL A 238 -0.09 -7.09 6.55
C VAL A 238 0.71 -8.20 7.21
N PRO A 239 1.47 -7.91 8.29
CA PRO A 239 2.10 -8.92 9.13
C PRO A 239 1.17 -9.35 10.27
N ASP A 240 1.46 -10.50 10.85
CA ASP A 240 1.09 -10.76 12.24
C ASP A 240 2.20 -10.32 13.17
N MET A 241 1.87 -9.97 14.39
CA MET A 241 2.81 -9.41 15.35
C MET A 241 2.64 -10.01 16.74
N TRP A 242 3.73 -9.97 17.51
CA TRP A 242 3.69 -10.27 18.95
C TRP A 242 3.40 -9.00 19.73
N TRP A 243 2.42 -9.03 20.62
CA TRP A 243 2.08 -7.95 21.52
C TRP A 243 1.82 -8.51 22.92
N GLU A 244 2.54 -7.99 23.95
CA GLU A 244 2.35 -8.33 25.37
C GLU A 244 2.25 -9.83 25.67
N ASN A 245 3.11 -10.63 25.03
CA ASN A 245 3.14 -12.09 25.08
C ASN A 245 1.98 -12.81 24.34
N GLU A 246 1.24 -12.11 23.51
CA GLU A 246 0.19 -12.66 22.66
C GLU A 246 0.53 -12.47 21.17
N ARG A 247 0.09 -13.41 20.34
CA ARG A 247 0.15 -13.31 18.89
C ARG A 247 -1.08 -12.56 18.38
N ILE A 248 -0.86 -11.36 17.88
CA ILE A 248 -1.93 -10.57 17.24
C ILE A 248 -2.02 -10.96 15.77
N THR A 249 -3.17 -11.50 15.38
CA THR A 249 -3.47 -11.96 14.03
C THR A 249 -4.20 -10.87 13.25
N ILE A 250 -3.47 -9.81 12.85
CA ILE A 250 -4.02 -8.65 12.14
C ILE A 250 -4.74 -9.10 10.86
N HIS A 251 -4.17 -10.08 10.15
CA HIS A 251 -4.75 -10.59 8.91
C HIS A 251 -6.16 -11.16 9.12
N VAL A 252 -6.41 -11.87 10.23
CA VAL A 252 -7.74 -12.42 10.55
C VAL A 252 -8.74 -11.30 10.84
N SER A 253 -8.33 -10.32 11.65
CA SER A 253 -9.17 -9.16 11.98
C SER A 253 -9.60 -8.40 10.73
N LEU A 254 -8.66 -8.11 9.82
CA LEU A 254 -8.96 -7.42 8.57
C LEU A 254 -9.79 -8.25 7.60
N ILE A 255 -9.57 -9.56 7.51
CA ILE A 255 -10.42 -10.44 6.69
C ILE A 255 -11.87 -10.37 7.16
N ASN A 256 -12.10 -10.46 8.46
CA ASN A 256 -13.44 -10.41 9.03
C ASN A 256 -14.09 -9.04 8.82
N GLU A 257 -13.36 -7.97 9.07
CA GLU A 257 -13.86 -6.60 8.93
C GLU A 257 -14.22 -6.27 7.48
N LEU A 258 -13.31 -6.52 6.52
CA LEU A 258 -13.55 -6.18 5.12
C LEU A 258 -14.68 -7.03 4.50
N ARG A 259 -14.83 -8.28 4.93
CA ARG A 259 -15.98 -9.11 4.49
C ARG A 259 -17.31 -8.52 4.94
N GLN A 260 -17.39 -7.94 6.14
CA GLN A 260 -18.59 -7.24 6.62
C GLN A 260 -18.86 -5.96 5.81
N ARG A 261 -17.84 -5.37 5.21
CA ARG A 261 -17.92 -4.16 4.36
C ARG A 261 -18.14 -4.48 2.87
N GLY A 262 -18.44 -5.73 2.51
CA GLY A 262 -18.81 -6.12 1.15
C GLY A 262 -17.67 -6.62 0.25
N TYR A 263 -16.45 -6.78 0.78
CA TYR A 263 -15.36 -7.42 0.06
C TYR A 263 -15.44 -8.95 0.15
N GLU A 264 -15.04 -9.65 -0.91
CA GLU A 264 -14.83 -11.10 -0.86
C GLU A 264 -13.33 -11.43 -0.87
N LEU A 265 -12.87 -12.22 0.11
CA LEU A 265 -11.50 -12.74 0.09
C LEU A 265 -11.36 -13.81 -1.00
N ARG A 266 -10.40 -13.62 -1.90
CA ARG A 266 -10.11 -14.55 -3.01
C ARG A 266 -8.87 -15.38 -2.74
N ASN A 267 -7.78 -14.72 -2.33
CA ASN A 267 -6.52 -15.39 -2.10
C ASN A 267 -5.86 -14.87 -0.83
N THR A 268 -5.08 -15.75 -0.20
CA THR A 268 -4.09 -15.37 0.82
C THR A 268 -2.73 -15.80 0.31
N ILE A 269 -1.90 -14.83 -0.04
CA ILE A 269 -0.56 -15.06 -0.57
C ILE A 269 0.44 -14.80 0.56
N ILE A 270 1.46 -15.62 0.68
CA ILE A 270 2.52 -15.47 1.66
C ILE A 270 3.71 -14.78 1.01
N TRP A 271 4.07 -13.62 1.52
CA TRP A 271 5.36 -13.03 1.23
C TRP A 271 6.39 -13.59 2.22
N ASP A 272 7.15 -14.57 1.77
CA ASP A 272 8.25 -15.16 2.53
C ASP A 272 9.46 -14.20 2.53
N ARG A 273 9.87 -13.81 3.74
CA ARG A 273 10.95 -12.85 3.98
C ARG A 273 12.20 -13.51 4.55
N THR A 274 12.27 -14.83 4.58
CA THR A 274 13.42 -15.57 5.16
C THR A 274 14.74 -15.18 4.51
N ASN A 275 14.72 -14.80 3.24
CA ASN A 275 15.88 -14.39 2.46
C ASN A 275 16.36 -12.94 2.71
N ILE A 276 15.54 -12.11 3.37
CA ILE A 276 15.84 -10.68 3.62
C ILE A 276 15.87 -10.31 5.10
N VAL A 277 15.46 -11.19 5.98
CA VAL A 277 15.55 -11.02 7.43
C VAL A 277 16.95 -11.42 7.90
N ASN A 278 17.83 -10.43 7.99
CA ASN A 278 19.17 -10.61 8.54
C ASN A 278 19.07 -10.72 10.07
N ASN A 279 19.22 -11.89 10.64
CA ASN A 279 19.15 -12.22 12.06
C ASN A 279 17.72 -12.38 12.60
N ILE A 280 17.23 -13.58 12.51
CA ILE A 280 16.21 -14.07 13.42
C ILE A 280 16.85 -14.04 14.80
N GLY A 281 16.47 -13.08 15.64
CA GLY A 281 16.94 -13.01 17.02
C GLY A 281 16.51 -14.28 17.75
N ILE A 282 17.23 -14.62 18.85
CA ILE A 282 16.75 -15.69 19.74
C ILE A 282 15.46 -15.16 20.40
N PHE A 283 14.32 -15.69 19.94
CA PHE A 283 13.02 -15.37 20.51
C PHE A 283 12.79 -16.28 21.73
N GLY A 284 12.87 -15.67 22.90
CA GLY A 284 12.56 -16.32 24.17
C GLY A 284 13.65 -17.33 24.64
N TYR A 285 13.65 -17.59 25.93
CA TYR A 285 14.36 -18.69 26.52
C TYR A 285 13.37 -19.86 26.60
N PRO A 286 13.68 -21.05 26.10
CA PRO A 286 12.71 -22.15 26.01
C PRO A 286 12.52 -22.83 27.37
N SER A 287 12.15 -22.06 28.40
CA SER A 287 11.86 -22.65 29.70
C SER A 287 10.46 -23.25 29.80
N ASN A 288 9.44 -22.62 29.19
CA ASN A 288 8.04 -23.06 29.35
C ASN A 288 7.20 -22.96 28.08
N TYR A 289 7.68 -22.37 26.96
CA TYR A 289 6.94 -22.27 25.70
C TYR A 289 7.87 -22.13 24.50
N ILE A 290 7.40 -22.56 23.35
CA ILE A 290 8.11 -22.42 22.06
C ILE A 290 7.46 -21.29 21.27
N THR A 291 8.27 -20.30 20.90
CA THR A 291 7.84 -19.19 20.05
C THR A 291 8.61 -19.19 18.74
N MET A 292 7.89 -19.22 17.62
CA MET A 292 8.48 -19.09 16.29
C MET A 292 8.52 -17.62 15.84
N GLY A 293 9.64 -17.21 15.24
CA GLY A 293 9.77 -15.90 14.61
C GLY A 293 8.84 -15.79 13.39
N THR A 294 8.23 -14.60 13.20
CA THR A 294 7.44 -14.32 12.00
C THR A 294 8.39 -13.83 10.90
N THR A 295 8.63 -14.67 9.91
CA THR A 295 9.50 -14.39 8.77
C THR A 295 8.73 -14.19 7.47
N PHE A 296 7.44 -13.92 7.56
CA PHE A 296 6.55 -13.72 6.42
C PHE A 296 5.49 -12.66 6.73
N GLU A 297 4.89 -12.16 5.69
CA GLU A 297 3.71 -11.29 5.73
C GLU A 297 2.63 -11.87 4.83
N TYR A 298 1.41 -11.41 5.01
CA TYR A 298 0.26 -11.84 4.22
C TYR A 298 -0.08 -10.77 3.19
N LEU A 299 -0.31 -11.19 1.95
CA LEU A 299 -0.98 -10.40 0.94
C LEU A 299 -2.41 -10.92 0.85
N LEU A 300 -3.33 -10.14 1.41
CA LEU A 300 -4.75 -10.46 1.42
C LEU A 300 -5.36 -9.91 0.14
N ASP A 301 -5.74 -10.78 -0.78
CA ASP A 301 -6.38 -10.42 -2.03
C ASP A 301 -7.91 -10.53 -1.87
N PHE A 302 -8.52 -9.38 -1.82
CA PHE A 302 -9.97 -9.22 -1.88
C PHE A 302 -10.38 -8.77 -3.27
N TRP A 303 -11.64 -8.96 -3.59
CA TRP A 303 -12.21 -8.39 -4.79
C TRP A 303 -13.57 -7.71 -4.50
N ARG A 304 -13.95 -6.81 -5.40
CA ARG A 304 -15.32 -6.32 -5.45
C ARG A 304 -16.17 -7.36 -6.16
N PRO A 305 -17.17 -7.99 -5.50
CA PRO A 305 -18.06 -8.91 -6.20
C PRO A 305 -18.80 -8.18 -7.32
N PRO A 306 -19.16 -8.89 -8.40
CA PRO A 306 -20.04 -8.33 -9.42
C PRO A 306 -21.38 -7.98 -8.76
N GLU A 307 -22.00 -6.90 -9.21
CA GLU A 307 -23.38 -6.60 -8.85
C GLU A 307 -24.26 -7.74 -9.37
N ALA A 308 -25.17 -8.23 -8.50
CA ALA A 308 -26.05 -9.34 -8.81
C ALA A 308 -27.10 -8.96 -9.88
#